data_560e2b0605d61f1c75ec7cdbbc77a7ea
#
_entry.id   560e2b0605d61f1c75ec7cdbbc77a7ea
#
_cell.length_a   1.000
_cell.length_b   1.000
_cell.length_c   1.000
_cell.angle_alpha   90.00
_cell.angle_beta   90.00
_cell.angle_gamma   90.00
#
_symmetry.space_group_name_H-M   'P 1'
#
loop_
_entity.id
_entity.type
_entity.pdbx_description
1 polymer ?
#
loop_
_entity_poly.entity_id
_entity_poly.type
_entity_poly.pdbx_seq_one_letter_code
_entity_poly.pdbx_strand_id
1 'polypeptide(L)'
;MESKASVSIVLCTYNGEKYVREQIDSLLAQSYPIHEIIIQDDGSTDHTWEILQAYASKHAVIRTFKNEGKHGVNANFLSALHRTTGDYVAISDQDDIWERDKIEIQMRCIGDKLLCSGHSRPFSTDGSFAYFDNRPRNVNIFRMMFLGLPGHTLLCKRTLINLLPPIESPVFKVTLYDAVLSIIAASYDSIVYCNKVLVNFRRHAEATTYNDYSSSLPSWRNALTELTWSLNHYKEVRKKVVPIFQGKLMLMEGLHSNIHDFIEAREVMRMETKQGVFAFLRLQYLLTKNYKKLFHTSGGGPVKLLRAMLYPIMQLYMYH
;
A
#
# COMPACT_ATOMS: atom_id res chain seq x y z
N MET A 1 -27.79 17.53 15.46
CA MET A 1 -27.01 16.30 15.14
C MET A 1 -25.87 16.73 14.24
N GLU A 2 -24.64 16.58 14.67
CA GLU A 2 -23.50 16.79 13.77
C GLU A 2 -23.64 15.80 12.60
N SER A 3 -23.55 16.32 11.38
CA SER A 3 -23.58 15.49 10.19
C SER A 3 -22.35 14.59 10.21
N LYS A 4 -22.56 13.27 10.07
CA LYS A 4 -21.40 12.34 9.93
C LYS A 4 -20.59 12.73 8.70
N ALA A 5 -19.26 12.72 8.83
CA ALA A 5 -18.37 13.00 7.71
C ALA A 5 -18.62 12.03 6.54
N SER A 6 -18.59 12.56 5.32
CA SER A 6 -18.89 11.81 4.11
C SER A 6 -17.72 10.89 3.71
N VAL A 7 -18.02 9.63 3.36
CA VAL A 7 -17.02 8.64 2.92
C VAL A 7 -17.36 8.18 1.51
N SER A 8 -16.43 8.40 0.57
CA SER A 8 -16.44 7.78 -0.75
C SER A 8 -15.68 6.46 -0.71
N ILE A 9 -16.15 5.46 -1.44
CA ILE A 9 -15.38 4.23 -1.71
C ILE A 9 -14.94 4.25 -3.17
N VAL A 10 -13.68 3.91 -3.43
CA VAL A 10 -13.15 3.65 -4.77
C VAL A 10 -12.93 2.17 -4.93
N LEU A 11 -13.53 1.57 -5.97
CA LEU A 11 -13.32 0.21 -6.40
C LEU A 11 -12.81 0.23 -7.84
N CYS A 12 -11.62 -0.32 -8.09
CA CYS A 12 -11.08 -0.47 -9.45
C CYS A 12 -11.18 -1.93 -9.89
N THR A 13 -11.59 -2.15 -11.15
CA THR A 13 -11.80 -3.48 -11.71
C THR A 13 -11.04 -3.69 -13.02
N TYR A 14 -10.63 -4.93 -13.24
CA TYR A 14 -10.14 -5.45 -14.52
C TYR A 14 -10.27 -6.98 -14.53
N ASN A 15 -11.12 -7.54 -15.42
CA ASN A 15 -11.41 -8.96 -15.53
C ASN A 15 -11.73 -9.61 -14.17
N GLY A 16 -12.70 -9.02 -13.45
CA GLY A 16 -13.04 -9.39 -12.07
C GLY A 16 -14.35 -10.15 -11.93
N GLU A 17 -14.97 -10.67 -13.01
CA GLU A 17 -16.32 -11.27 -12.99
C GLU A 17 -16.51 -12.33 -11.91
N LYS A 18 -15.43 -13.03 -11.56
CA LYS A 18 -15.43 -14.14 -10.61
C LYS A 18 -15.70 -13.70 -9.16
N TYR A 19 -15.23 -12.51 -8.77
CA TYR A 19 -15.22 -12.09 -7.37
C TYR A 19 -15.90 -10.74 -7.09
N VAL A 20 -16.08 -9.91 -8.12
CA VAL A 20 -16.52 -8.51 -7.95
C VAL A 20 -17.90 -8.39 -7.29
N ARG A 21 -18.79 -9.39 -7.43
CA ARG A 21 -20.11 -9.39 -6.77
C ARG A 21 -19.98 -9.45 -5.27
N GLU A 22 -19.20 -10.41 -4.75
CA GLU A 22 -18.96 -10.54 -3.30
C GLU A 22 -18.32 -9.27 -2.72
N GLN A 23 -17.40 -8.68 -3.46
CA GLN A 23 -16.78 -7.43 -3.04
C GLN A 23 -17.81 -6.30 -2.97
N ILE A 24 -18.60 -6.04 -4.02
CA ILE A 24 -19.62 -4.97 -4.03
C ILE A 24 -20.65 -5.19 -2.91
N ASP A 25 -21.10 -6.41 -2.70
CA ASP A 25 -22.04 -6.75 -1.62
C ASP A 25 -21.45 -6.39 -0.24
N SER A 26 -20.16 -6.65 -0.02
CA SER A 26 -19.47 -6.27 1.22
C SER A 26 -19.34 -4.76 1.41
N LEU A 27 -19.19 -3.99 0.32
CA LEU A 27 -19.18 -2.52 0.36
C LEU A 27 -20.56 -1.95 0.68
N LEU A 28 -21.61 -2.51 0.12
CA LEU A 28 -23.00 -2.11 0.39
C LEU A 28 -23.45 -2.47 1.80
N ALA A 29 -22.88 -3.51 2.41
CA ALA A 29 -23.20 -3.98 3.75
C ALA A 29 -22.55 -3.18 4.89
N GLN A 30 -21.78 -2.13 4.60
CA GLN A 30 -21.07 -1.35 5.62
C GLN A 30 -22.02 -0.73 6.64
N SER A 31 -21.66 -0.78 7.94
CA SER A 31 -22.44 -0.19 9.04
C SER A 31 -22.37 1.34 9.07
N TYR A 32 -21.33 1.93 8.50
CA TYR A 32 -21.18 3.37 8.34
C TYR A 32 -21.88 3.83 7.06
N PRO A 33 -22.65 4.96 7.06
CA PRO A 33 -23.31 5.46 5.87
C PRO A 33 -22.30 5.85 4.79
N ILE A 34 -22.40 5.22 3.63
CA ILE A 34 -21.53 5.49 2.49
C ILE A 34 -22.14 6.60 1.63
N HIS A 35 -21.35 7.62 1.34
CA HIS A 35 -21.76 8.75 0.51
C HIS A 35 -21.88 8.35 -0.97
N GLU A 36 -20.86 7.67 -1.51
CA GLU A 36 -20.84 7.16 -2.87
C GLU A 36 -19.84 6.01 -2.99
N ILE A 37 -20.05 5.13 -3.98
CA ILE A 37 -19.14 4.09 -4.41
C ILE A 37 -18.79 4.37 -5.88
N ILE A 38 -17.57 4.82 -6.13
CA ILE A 38 -17.04 5.05 -7.48
C ILE A 38 -16.37 3.76 -7.93
N ILE A 39 -16.93 3.14 -8.97
CA ILE A 39 -16.36 1.93 -9.56
C ILE A 39 -15.81 2.29 -10.94
N GLN A 40 -14.53 2.03 -11.15
CA GLN A 40 -13.88 2.30 -12.44
C GLN A 40 -13.29 1.03 -13.03
N ASP A 41 -13.73 0.69 -14.25
CA ASP A 41 -13.29 -0.47 -15.00
C ASP A 41 -12.17 -0.13 -15.99
N ASP A 42 -11.09 -0.90 -15.96
CA ASP A 42 -9.87 -0.68 -16.77
C ASP A 42 -9.92 -1.38 -18.14
N GLY A 43 -11.12 -1.57 -18.69
CA GLY A 43 -11.31 -2.20 -20.00
C GLY A 43 -11.42 -3.72 -19.90
N SER A 44 -12.22 -4.23 -18.96
CA SER A 44 -12.50 -5.66 -18.84
C SER A 44 -13.07 -6.26 -20.12
N THR A 45 -12.69 -7.49 -20.42
CA THR A 45 -13.12 -8.28 -21.58
C THR A 45 -14.04 -9.43 -21.22
N ASP A 46 -14.20 -9.69 -19.92
CA ASP A 46 -15.16 -10.65 -19.34
C ASP A 46 -16.49 -9.95 -19.00
N HIS A 47 -17.35 -10.59 -18.23
CA HIS A 47 -18.66 -10.02 -17.84
C HIS A 47 -18.59 -9.01 -16.68
N THR A 48 -17.41 -8.52 -16.33
CA THR A 48 -17.26 -7.53 -15.24
C THR A 48 -18.12 -6.32 -15.48
N TRP A 49 -18.06 -5.69 -16.67
CA TRP A 49 -18.79 -4.46 -16.95
C TRP A 49 -20.31 -4.62 -16.82
N GLU A 50 -20.88 -5.69 -17.35
CA GLU A 50 -22.31 -6.01 -17.24
C GLU A 50 -22.74 -6.15 -15.77
N ILE A 51 -21.88 -6.79 -14.95
CA ILE A 51 -22.11 -6.91 -13.49
C ILE A 51 -22.17 -5.52 -12.86
N LEU A 52 -21.21 -4.65 -13.14
CA LEU A 52 -21.13 -3.30 -12.58
C LEU A 52 -22.37 -2.48 -12.94
N GLN A 53 -22.82 -2.54 -14.20
CA GLN A 53 -24.04 -1.84 -14.66
C GLN A 53 -25.28 -2.36 -13.94
N ALA A 54 -25.38 -3.67 -13.72
CA ALA A 54 -26.51 -4.27 -13.00
C ALA A 54 -26.57 -3.83 -11.55
N TYR A 55 -25.45 -3.61 -10.87
CA TYR A 55 -25.40 -3.04 -9.51
C TYR A 55 -25.74 -1.54 -9.51
N ALA A 56 -25.17 -0.76 -10.42
CA ALA A 56 -25.45 0.67 -10.52
C ALA A 56 -26.92 0.97 -10.80
N SER A 57 -27.61 0.14 -11.58
CA SER A 57 -29.06 0.30 -11.85
C SER A 57 -29.93 0.06 -10.62
N LYS A 58 -29.47 -0.70 -9.63
CA LYS A 58 -30.21 -1.05 -8.41
C LYS A 58 -29.84 -0.19 -7.20
N HIS A 59 -28.66 0.41 -7.17
CA HIS A 59 -28.11 1.11 -6.02
C HIS A 59 -27.65 2.51 -6.41
N ALA A 60 -28.41 3.54 -6.11
CA ALA A 60 -28.12 4.93 -6.46
C ALA A 60 -26.79 5.46 -5.87
N VAL A 61 -26.25 4.81 -4.84
CA VAL A 61 -24.94 5.12 -4.24
C VAL A 61 -23.77 4.70 -5.14
N ILE A 62 -24.00 3.81 -6.12
CA ILE A 62 -22.96 3.30 -7.04
C ILE A 62 -22.94 4.13 -8.32
N ARG A 63 -21.75 4.57 -8.70
CA ARG A 63 -21.47 5.23 -9.97
C ARG A 63 -20.33 4.48 -10.69
N THR A 64 -20.59 4.05 -11.91
CA THR A 64 -19.64 3.25 -12.72
C THR A 64 -19.06 4.07 -13.85
N PHE A 65 -17.78 3.87 -14.11
CA PHE A 65 -17.02 4.55 -15.17
C PHE A 65 -16.12 3.55 -15.90
N LYS A 66 -15.96 3.71 -17.21
CA LYS A 66 -14.88 3.10 -17.96
C LYS A 66 -13.64 3.99 -17.87
N ASN A 67 -12.47 3.38 -17.74
CA ASN A 67 -11.22 4.11 -17.86
C ASN A 67 -10.94 4.39 -19.33
N GLU A 68 -11.13 5.64 -19.75
CA GLU A 68 -10.88 6.13 -21.12
C GLU A 68 -9.45 6.65 -21.31
N GLY A 69 -8.66 6.68 -20.23
CA GLY A 69 -7.30 7.21 -20.21
C GLY A 69 -6.24 6.10 -20.33
N LYS A 70 -5.13 6.31 -19.64
CA LYS A 70 -4.09 5.30 -19.52
C LYS A 70 -4.60 4.10 -18.71
N HIS A 71 -4.30 2.90 -19.19
CA HIS A 71 -4.59 1.66 -18.48
C HIS A 71 -3.51 1.30 -17.45
N GLY A 72 -3.87 0.41 -16.54
CA GLY A 72 -3.00 -0.11 -15.50
C GLY A 72 -3.37 0.39 -14.11
N VAL A 73 -2.92 -0.34 -13.10
CA VAL A 73 -3.34 -0.18 -11.69
C VAL A 73 -3.24 1.27 -11.21
N ASN A 74 -2.09 1.91 -11.36
CA ASN A 74 -1.92 3.30 -10.92
C ASN A 74 -2.86 4.26 -11.63
N ALA A 75 -2.96 4.15 -12.95
CA ALA A 75 -3.78 5.05 -13.75
C ALA A 75 -5.26 4.91 -13.41
N ASN A 76 -5.74 3.66 -13.26
CA ASN A 76 -7.11 3.37 -12.92
C ASN A 76 -7.48 3.92 -11.53
N PHE A 77 -6.68 3.61 -10.50
CA PHE A 77 -6.94 4.11 -9.15
C PHE A 77 -6.82 5.63 -9.05
N LEU A 78 -5.78 6.25 -9.61
CA LEU A 78 -5.61 7.71 -9.54
C LEU A 78 -6.76 8.45 -10.22
N SER A 79 -7.19 8.01 -11.39
CA SER A 79 -8.35 8.58 -12.08
C SER A 79 -9.63 8.41 -11.26
N ALA A 80 -9.88 7.23 -10.69
CA ALA A 80 -11.05 6.97 -9.84
C ALA A 80 -11.05 7.83 -8.57
N LEU A 81 -9.90 7.98 -7.89
CA LEU A 81 -9.73 8.81 -6.71
C LEU A 81 -10.12 10.28 -6.97
N HIS A 82 -9.78 10.82 -8.14
CA HIS A 82 -10.16 12.20 -8.52
C HIS A 82 -11.66 12.39 -8.77
N ARG A 83 -12.42 11.30 -9.01
CA ARG A 83 -13.88 11.36 -9.19
C ARG A 83 -14.65 11.42 -7.88
N THR A 84 -14.00 11.10 -6.76
CA THR A 84 -14.66 11.04 -5.43
C THR A 84 -14.87 12.44 -4.85
N THR A 85 -15.97 12.61 -4.08
CA THR A 85 -16.39 13.91 -3.51
C THR A 85 -16.43 13.93 -1.98
N GLY A 86 -16.39 12.77 -1.29
CA GLY A 86 -16.47 12.68 0.16
C GLY A 86 -15.26 13.26 0.90
N ASP A 87 -15.42 13.58 2.17
CA ASP A 87 -14.37 14.08 3.06
C ASP A 87 -13.25 13.05 3.28
N TYR A 88 -13.63 11.79 3.20
CA TYR A 88 -12.73 10.63 3.29
C TYR A 88 -12.91 9.71 2.09
N VAL A 89 -11.85 9.00 1.74
CA VAL A 89 -11.84 8.03 0.64
C VAL A 89 -11.29 6.70 1.13
N ALA A 90 -12.09 5.64 1.03
CA ALA A 90 -11.66 4.27 1.26
C ALA A 90 -11.36 3.59 -0.08
N ILE A 91 -10.34 2.75 -0.10
CA ILE A 91 -9.85 2.10 -1.32
C ILE A 91 -10.15 0.60 -1.27
N SER A 92 -10.62 0.04 -2.38
CA SER A 92 -11.04 -1.35 -2.51
C SER A 92 -10.42 -1.99 -3.75
N ASP A 93 -9.89 -3.21 -3.59
CA ASP A 93 -9.61 -4.11 -4.68
C ASP A 93 -10.89 -4.89 -5.04
N GLN A 94 -10.91 -5.59 -6.17
CA GLN A 94 -12.14 -6.19 -6.74
C GLN A 94 -12.48 -7.60 -6.21
N ASP A 95 -11.56 -8.22 -5.47
CA ASP A 95 -11.53 -9.66 -5.18
C ASP A 95 -11.47 -10.00 -3.68
N ASP A 96 -11.62 -8.99 -2.82
CA ASP A 96 -11.63 -9.13 -1.36
C ASP A 96 -13.05 -9.23 -0.78
N ILE A 97 -13.15 -9.28 0.54
CA ILE A 97 -14.39 -9.13 1.29
C ILE A 97 -14.13 -8.21 2.50
N TRP A 98 -14.83 -7.09 2.58
CA TRP A 98 -14.68 -6.18 3.71
C TRP A 98 -15.46 -6.64 4.94
N GLU A 99 -14.88 -6.45 6.12
CA GLU A 99 -15.63 -6.59 7.38
C GLU A 99 -16.71 -5.51 7.44
N ARG A 100 -17.89 -5.88 7.93
CA ARG A 100 -19.08 -5.00 7.94
C ARG A 100 -18.86 -3.67 8.65
N ASP A 101 -18.01 -3.64 9.66
CA ASP A 101 -17.72 -2.46 10.48
C ASP A 101 -16.39 -1.77 10.13
N LYS A 102 -15.78 -2.14 8.97
CA LYS A 102 -14.47 -1.59 8.54
C LYS A 102 -14.45 -0.08 8.57
N ILE A 103 -15.38 0.57 7.85
CA ILE A 103 -15.41 2.05 7.75
C ILE A 103 -15.70 2.67 9.12
N GLU A 104 -16.62 2.12 9.89
CA GLU A 104 -16.95 2.62 11.22
C GLU A 104 -15.74 2.58 12.16
N ILE A 105 -14.98 1.47 12.17
CA ILE A 105 -13.75 1.34 12.96
C ILE A 105 -12.72 2.38 12.51
N GLN A 106 -12.49 2.50 11.21
CA GLN A 106 -11.50 3.43 10.68
C GLN A 106 -11.87 4.89 10.97
N MET A 107 -13.14 5.27 10.85
CA MET A 107 -13.61 6.62 11.18
C MET A 107 -13.45 6.97 12.65
N ARG A 108 -13.63 5.99 13.56
CA ARG A 108 -13.33 6.17 14.99
C ARG A 108 -11.84 6.30 15.29
N CYS A 109 -11.00 5.61 14.51
CA CYS A 109 -9.55 5.56 14.75
C CYS A 109 -8.79 6.74 14.13
N ILE A 110 -9.24 7.27 12.99
CA ILE A 110 -8.44 8.18 12.15
C ILE A 110 -8.12 9.53 12.83
N GLY A 111 -9.03 10.08 13.63
CA GLY A 111 -8.82 11.34 14.34
C GLY A 111 -8.26 12.44 13.41
N ASP A 112 -7.15 13.06 13.81
CA ASP A 112 -6.47 14.09 13.02
C ASP A 112 -5.55 13.56 11.93
N LYS A 113 -5.30 12.25 11.91
CA LYS A 113 -4.37 11.63 10.96
C LYS A 113 -4.90 11.67 9.53
N LEU A 114 -3.99 11.68 8.55
CA LEU A 114 -4.31 11.70 7.13
C LEU A 114 -4.70 10.33 6.58
N LEU A 115 -4.17 9.25 7.19
CA LEU A 115 -4.31 7.88 6.72
C LEU A 115 -4.60 6.94 7.89
N CYS A 116 -5.61 6.09 7.71
CA CYS A 116 -5.91 4.97 8.60
C CYS A 116 -5.81 3.65 7.84
N SER A 117 -5.18 2.65 8.47
CA SER A 117 -5.12 1.28 7.97
C SER A 117 -5.34 0.29 9.11
N GLY A 118 -5.41 -0.99 8.80
CA GLY A 118 -5.54 -2.07 9.79
C GLY A 118 -5.18 -3.43 9.19
N HIS A 119 -5.52 -4.50 9.90
CA HIS A 119 -5.19 -5.84 9.45
C HIS A 119 -6.02 -6.27 8.23
N SER A 120 -5.33 -6.97 7.33
CA SER A 120 -5.91 -7.73 6.24
C SER A 120 -5.67 -9.22 6.53
N ARG A 121 -6.74 -10.02 6.67
CA ARG A 121 -6.67 -11.45 6.93
C ARG A 121 -6.70 -12.20 5.62
N PRO A 122 -5.62 -12.90 5.23
CA PRO A 122 -5.62 -13.67 4.01
C PRO A 122 -6.49 -14.93 4.15
N PHE A 123 -7.22 -15.27 3.07
CA PHE A 123 -7.90 -16.54 2.90
C PHE A 123 -7.75 -17.02 1.46
N SER A 124 -7.94 -18.31 1.21
CA SER A 124 -7.85 -18.90 -0.12
C SER A 124 -9.05 -19.80 -0.40
N THR A 125 -9.48 -19.80 -1.65
CA THR A 125 -10.53 -20.70 -2.17
C THR A 125 -9.99 -21.71 -3.18
N ASP A 126 -8.74 -21.56 -3.62
CA ASP A 126 -8.06 -22.41 -4.61
C ASP A 126 -6.87 -23.19 -4.02
N GLY A 127 -6.66 -23.13 -2.70
CA GLY A 127 -5.53 -23.78 -2.00
C GLY A 127 -4.25 -22.95 -1.97
N SER A 128 -4.24 -21.72 -2.49
CA SER A 128 -3.10 -20.80 -2.39
C SER A 128 -2.74 -20.53 -0.93
N PHE A 129 -1.43 -20.43 -0.64
CA PHE A 129 -0.93 -20.23 0.71
C PHE A 129 -1.43 -18.94 1.33
N ALA A 130 -1.99 -19.01 2.53
CA ALA A 130 -2.50 -17.87 3.29
C ALA A 130 -1.92 -17.87 4.72
N TYR A 131 -1.12 -16.85 5.04
CA TYR A 131 -0.54 -16.66 6.37
C TYR A 131 -0.99 -15.32 6.96
N PHE A 132 -1.56 -15.36 8.16
CA PHE A 132 -2.01 -14.17 8.86
C PHE A 132 -1.04 -13.75 9.96
N ASP A 133 -0.43 -12.58 9.78
CA ASP A 133 0.38 -11.90 10.80
C ASP A 133 -0.48 -10.83 11.50
N ASN A 134 -0.86 -11.11 12.74
CA ASN A 134 -1.71 -10.25 13.56
C ASN A 134 -0.94 -9.20 14.38
N ARG A 135 0.38 -9.09 14.21
CA ARG A 135 1.18 -8.09 14.92
C ARG A 135 0.91 -6.68 14.38
N PRO A 136 0.77 -5.66 15.26
CA PRO A 136 0.63 -4.27 14.82
C PRO A 136 1.76 -3.86 13.89
N ARG A 137 1.42 -3.28 12.75
CA ARG A 137 2.41 -2.84 11.78
C ARG A 137 3.08 -1.55 12.20
N ASN A 138 4.36 -1.48 11.97
CA ASN A 138 5.12 -0.24 12.07
C ASN A 138 4.76 0.67 10.88
N VAL A 139 4.29 1.88 11.17
CA VAL A 139 3.88 2.88 10.17
C VAL A 139 4.85 4.07 10.08
N ASN A 140 6.02 3.96 10.71
CA ASN A 140 7.05 4.99 10.61
C ASN A 140 7.58 5.14 9.18
N ILE A 141 8.00 6.34 8.81
CA ILE A 141 8.53 6.66 7.47
C ILE A 141 9.69 5.75 7.05
N PHE A 142 10.56 5.31 7.98
CA PHE A 142 11.64 4.36 7.69
C PHE A 142 11.14 3.01 7.18
N ARG A 143 9.93 2.61 7.56
CA ARG A 143 9.28 1.41 7.02
C ARG A 143 8.51 1.73 5.74
N MET A 144 7.73 2.82 5.73
CA MET A 144 6.84 3.17 4.62
C MET A 144 7.59 3.51 3.33
N MET A 145 8.80 4.05 3.42
CA MET A 145 9.62 4.35 2.24
C MET A 145 10.09 3.10 1.48
N PHE A 146 10.17 1.93 2.15
CA PHE A 146 10.53 0.66 1.50
C PHE A 146 9.29 -0.14 1.13
N LEU A 147 8.31 -0.25 2.02
CA LEU A 147 7.10 -1.04 1.82
C LEU A 147 5.90 -0.31 2.40
N GLY A 148 4.99 0.15 1.56
CA GLY A 148 3.75 0.82 1.94
C GLY A 148 2.73 -0.10 2.64
N LEU A 149 1.58 0.47 2.93
CA LEU A 149 0.40 -0.26 3.40
C LEU A 149 -0.44 -0.71 2.20
N PRO A 150 -1.10 -1.89 2.27
CA PRO A 150 -1.93 -2.37 1.17
C PRO A 150 -3.13 -1.44 0.89
N GLY A 151 -3.38 -1.15 -0.39
CA GLY A 151 -4.42 -0.23 -0.84
C GLY A 151 -5.80 -0.56 -0.27
N HIS A 152 -6.22 -1.82 -0.31
CA HIS A 152 -7.52 -2.29 0.16
C HIS A 152 -7.78 -2.07 1.67
N THR A 153 -6.75 -1.76 2.45
CA THR A 153 -6.91 -1.45 3.88
C THR A 153 -7.02 0.03 4.17
N LEU A 154 -6.81 0.91 3.19
CA LEU A 154 -6.66 2.35 3.41
C LEU A 154 -8.00 3.08 3.54
N LEU A 155 -8.04 4.02 4.49
CA LEU A 155 -8.98 5.12 4.55
C LEU A 155 -8.18 6.42 4.62
N CYS A 156 -8.36 7.30 3.65
CA CYS A 156 -7.60 8.54 3.46
C CYS A 156 -8.48 9.76 3.72
N LYS A 157 -7.98 10.80 4.41
CA LYS A 157 -8.59 12.12 4.33
C LYS A 157 -8.48 12.67 2.90
N ARG A 158 -9.45 13.44 2.45
CA ARG A 158 -9.42 14.15 1.16
C ARG A 158 -8.13 14.95 0.96
N THR A 159 -7.65 15.59 2.01
CA THR A 159 -6.40 16.34 1.99
C THR A 159 -5.19 15.50 1.59
N LEU A 160 -5.13 14.21 1.96
CA LEU A 160 -4.07 13.31 1.52
C LEU A 160 -4.15 13.02 0.02
N ILE A 161 -5.37 12.79 -0.51
CA ILE A 161 -5.58 12.58 -1.94
C ILE A 161 -5.11 13.80 -2.76
N ASN A 162 -5.37 15.01 -2.25
CA ASN A 162 -4.96 16.26 -2.89
C ASN A 162 -3.44 16.48 -2.88
N LEU A 163 -2.68 15.75 -2.07
CA LEU A 163 -1.21 15.77 -2.05
C LEU A 163 -0.58 14.79 -3.04
N LEU A 164 -1.37 13.94 -3.70
CA LEU A 164 -0.84 13.04 -4.72
C LEU A 164 -0.23 13.84 -5.88
N PRO A 165 0.94 13.45 -6.38
CA PRO A 165 1.50 14.06 -7.57
C PRO A 165 0.64 13.70 -8.81
N PRO A 166 0.77 14.46 -9.91
CA PRO A 166 0.08 14.14 -11.16
C PRO A 166 0.39 12.71 -11.63
N ILE A 167 -0.56 12.08 -12.34
CA ILE A 167 -0.46 10.70 -12.84
C ILE A 167 0.78 10.47 -13.73
N GLU A 168 1.27 11.53 -14.38
CA GLU A 168 2.48 11.51 -15.20
C GLU A 168 3.78 11.49 -14.40
N SER A 169 3.70 11.67 -13.09
CA SER A 169 4.88 11.69 -12.22
C SER A 169 5.71 10.42 -12.39
N PRO A 170 7.04 10.55 -12.51
CA PRO A 170 7.94 9.39 -12.62
C PRO A 170 7.81 8.36 -11.50
N VAL A 171 7.35 8.77 -10.32
CA VAL A 171 7.15 7.85 -9.18
C VAL A 171 6.14 6.74 -9.50
N PHE A 172 5.07 7.04 -10.27
CA PHE A 172 4.06 6.05 -10.64
C PHE A 172 4.51 5.05 -11.71
N LYS A 173 5.67 5.28 -12.35
CA LYS A 173 6.29 4.28 -13.24
C LYS A 173 7.00 3.16 -12.45
N VAL A 174 7.32 3.40 -11.18
CA VAL A 174 8.17 2.50 -10.36
C VAL A 174 7.57 2.17 -8.99
N THR A 175 6.46 2.78 -8.61
CA THR A 175 5.84 2.61 -7.30
C THR A 175 4.32 2.66 -7.44
N LEU A 176 3.60 1.82 -6.69
CA LEU A 176 2.14 1.83 -6.67
C LEU A 176 1.59 3.01 -5.86
N TYR A 177 0.38 3.43 -6.20
CA TYR A 177 -0.32 4.57 -5.60
C TYR A 177 -0.47 4.46 -4.08
N ASP A 178 -0.69 3.26 -3.56
CA ASP A 178 -0.85 2.97 -2.13
C ASP A 178 0.45 3.18 -1.33
N ALA A 179 1.59 2.78 -1.92
CA ALA A 179 2.90 3.08 -1.35
C ALA A 179 3.21 4.59 -1.41
N VAL A 180 2.79 5.30 -2.46
CA VAL A 180 2.91 6.77 -2.55
C VAL A 180 2.09 7.44 -1.47
N LEU A 181 0.81 7.06 -1.28
CA LEU A 181 -0.04 7.54 -0.18
C LEU A 181 0.59 7.28 1.20
N SER A 182 1.14 6.08 1.39
CA SER A 182 1.82 5.71 2.64
C SER A 182 3.05 6.57 2.91
N ILE A 183 3.89 6.84 1.91
CA ILE A 183 5.07 7.70 2.03
C ILE A 183 4.65 9.13 2.37
N ILE A 184 3.66 9.70 1.66
CA ILE A 184 3.18 11.06 1.92
C ILE A 184 2.65 11.17 3.35
N ALA A 185 1.75 10.29 3.77
CA ALA A 185 1.17 10.34 5.11
C ALA A 185 2.23 10.14 6.21
N ALA A 186 3.17 9.20 6.03
CA ALA A 186 4.26 8.96 6.98
C ALA A 186 5.24 10.13 7.06
N SER A 187 5.42 10.89 5.97
CA SER A 187 6.28 12.09 5.95
C SER A 187 5.77 13.19 6.89
N TYR A 188 4.48 13.18 7.21
CA TYR A 188 3.85 14.09 8.18
C TYR A 188 3.52 13.40 9.52
N ASP A 189 4.09 12.22 9.80
CA ASP A 189 3.75 11.38 10.97
C ASP A 189 2.22 11.22 11.13
N SER A 190 1.53 11.02 10.02
CA SER A 190 0.08 11.14 9.94
C SER A 190 -0.61 9.84 9.50
N ILE A 191 -0.12 8.70 10.02
CA ILE A 191 -0.73 7.39 9.86
C ILE A 191 -1.18 6.86 11.23
N VAL A 192 -2.38 6.29 11.28
CA VAL A 192 -2.85 5.45 12.39
C VAL A 192 -3.12 4.03 11.91
N TYR A 193 -2.75 3.05 12.71
CA TYR A 193 -2.98 1.63 12.42
C TYR A 193 -3.96 1.05 13.44
N CYS A 194 -5.15 0.69 12.99
CA CYS A 194 -6.15 0.00 13.80
C CYS A 194 -5.74 -1.47 13.97
N ASN A 195 -5.60 -1.93 15.21
CA ASN A 195 -5.28 -3.33 15.48
C ASN A 195 -6.53 -4.23 15.38
N LYS A 196 -7.23 -4.14 14.24
CA LYS A 196 -8.46 -4.89 13.91
C LYS A 196 -8.35 -5.45 12.50
N VAL A 197 -8.97 -6.61 12.27
CA VAL A 197 -9.17 -7.11 10.91
C VAL A 197 -10.21 -6.23 10.24
N LEU A 198 -9.88 -5.67 9.10
CA LEU A 198 -10.73 -4.77 8.32
C LEU A 198 -11.18 -5.42 7.01
N VAL A 199 -10.34 -6.33 6.49
CA VAL A 199 -10.53 -6.94 5.17
C VAL A 199 -10.16 -8.41 5.25
N ASN A 200 -10.97 -9.26 4.65
CA ASN A 200 -10.60 -10.63 4.30
C ASN A 200 -10.02 -10.59 2.87
N PHE A 201 -8.71 -10.75 2.78
CA PHE A 201 -7.93 -10.62 1.56
C PHE A 201 -7.86 -11.97 0.84
N ARG A 202 -8.38 -12.02 -0.39
CA ARG A 202 -8.40 -13.25 -1.17
C ARG A 202 -7.02 -13.52 -1.79
N ARG A 203 -6.53 -14.73 -1.58
CA ARG A 203 -5.30 -15.25 -2.22
C ARG A 203 -5.70 -16.22 -3.33
N HIS A 204 -5.29 -15.93 -4.56
CA HIS A 204 -5.48 -16.80 -5.73
C HIS A 204 -4.34 -16.57 -6.74
N ALA A 205 -4.05 -17.59 -7.53
CA ALA A 205 -2.91 -17.57 -8.45
C ALA A 205 -3.00 -16.49 -9.55
N GLU A 206 -4.20 -16.02 -9.87
CA GLU A 206 -4.46 -15.01 -10.91
C GLU A 206 -4.31 -13.56 -10.39
N ALA A 207 -4.07 -13.35 -9.09
CA ALA A 207 -3.93 -12.01 -8.52
C ALA A 207 -2.66 -11.31 -9.04
N THR A 208 -2.77 -10.03 -9.40
CA THR A 208 -1.67 -9.21 -9.96
C THR A 208 -0.41 -9.21 -9.07
N THR A 209 -0.57 -9.32 -7.76
CA THR A 209 0.52 -9.29 -6.78
C THR A 209 0.72 -10.63 -6.08
N TYR A 210 0.22 -11.73 -6.68
CA TYR A 210 0.39 -13.04 -6.07
C TYR A 210 1.87 -13.42 -5.98
N ASN A 211 2.30 -13.74 -4.77
CA ASN A 211 3.58 -14.36 -4.48
C ASN A 211 3.35 -15.50 -3.49
N ASP A 212 3.85 -16.69 -3.78
CA ASP A 212 3.83 -17.78 -2.83
C ASP A 212 4.92 -17.58 -1.78
N TYR A 213 4.52 -17.08 -0.61
CA TYR A 213 5.41 -16.85 0.52
C TYR A 213 5.59 -18.09 1.42
N SER A 214 5.13 -19.26 1.02
CA SER A 214 5.27 -20.48 1.83
C SER A 214 6.74 -20.81 2.12
N SER A 215 7.63 -20.54 1.15
CA SER A 215 9.08 -20.71 1.27
C SER A 215 9.81 -19.56 1.98
N SER A 216 9.15 -18.41 2.18
CA SER A 216 9.75 -17.18 2.72
C SER A 216 9.37 -16.89 4.18
N LEU A 217 8.80 -17.86 4.90
CA LEU A 217 8.55 -17.72 6.34
C LEU A 217 9.85 -17.40 7.08
N PRO A 218 9.82 -16.51 8.09
CA PRO A 218 11.02 -16.07 8.79
C PRO A 218 11.77 -17.24 9.42
N SER A 219 12.94 -17.56 8.87
CA SER A 219 13.88 -18.55 9.42
C SER A 219 15.31 -18.06 9.20
N TRP A 220 16.26 -18.57 10.02
CA TRP A 220 17.68 -18.23 9.85
C TRP A 220 18.26 -18.79 8.52
N ARG A 221 17.73 -19.94 8.04
CA ARG A 221 18.10 -20.53 6.76
C ARG A 221 17.71 -19.65 5.60
N ASN A 222 16.45 -19.16 5.62
CA ASN A 222 15.96 -18.25 4.59
C ASN A 222 16.74 -16.93 4.59
N ALA A 223 17.04 -16.37 5.78
CA ALA A 223 17.88 -15.18 5.89
C ALA A 223 19.27 -15.35 5.29
N LEU A 224 19.90 -16.54 5.45
CA LEU A 224 21.19 -16.82 4.84
C LEU A 224 21.07 -16.96 3.31
N THR A 225 20.03 -17.62 2.82
CA THR A 225 19.74 -17.73 1.38
C THR A 225 19.51 -16.35 0.76
N GLU A 226 18.71 -15.50 1.38
CA GLU A 226 18.46 -14.12 0.95
C GLU A 226 19.76 -13.31 0.89
N LEU A 227 20.61 -13.42 1.91
CA LEU A 227 21.88 -12.71 1.97
C LEU A 227 22.85 -13.18 0.87
N THR A 228 23.04 -14.49 0.73
CA THR A 228 23.96 -15.05 -0.28
C THR A 228 23.50 -14.74 -1.69
N TRP A 229 22.19 -14.87 -1.96
CA TRP A 229 21.62 -14.49 -3.25
C TRP A 229 21.85 -13.00 -3.55
N SER A 230 21.54 -12.13 -2.59
CA SER A 230 21.70 -10.67 -2.74
C SER A 230 23.16 -10.26 -2.97
N LEU A 231 24.12 -10.91 -2.33
CA LEU A 231 25.55 -10.67 -2.57
C LEU A 231 25.94 -11.06 -3.99
N ASN A 232 25.52 -12.23 -4.45
CA ASN A 232 25.86 -12.74 -5.78
C ASN A 232 25.26 -11.88 -6.91
N HIS A 233 24.07 -11.31 -6.70
CA HIS A 233 23.36 -10.52 -7.71
C HIS A 233 23.41 -9.00 -7.45
N TYR A 234 24.25 -8.55 -6.50
CA TYR A 234 24.25 -7.17 -6.01
C TYR A 234 24.29 -6.12 -7.13
N LYS A 235 25.24 -6.25 -8.07
CA LYS A 235 25.44 -5.26 -9.14
C LYS A 235 24.24 -5.22 -10.11
N GLU A 236 23.67 -6.37 -10.42
CA GLU A 236 22.53 -6.49 -11.34
C GLU A 236 21.26 -5.88 -10.72
N VAL A 237 20.93 -6.32 -9.51
CA VAL A 237 19.73 -5.88 -8.82
C VAL A 237 19.80 -4.39 -8.48
N ARG A 238 20.98 -3.88 -8.10
CA ARG A 238 21.16 -2.43 -7.88
C ARG A 238 20.80 -1.59 -9.10
N LYS A 239 21.10 -2.04 -10.32
CA LYS A 239 20.68 -1.33 -11.54
C LYS A 239 19.16 -1.27 -11.69
N LYS A 240 18.46 -2.33 -11.31
CA LYS A 240 16.99 -2.41 -11.37
C LYS A 240 16.32 -1.54 -10.31
N VAL A 241 16.86 -1.48 -9.09
CA VAL A 241 16.22 -0.80 -7.97
C VAL A 241 16.55 0.68 -7.84
N VAL A 242 17.70 1.14 -8.35
CA VAL A 242 18.06 2.57 -8.30
C VAL A 242 16.98 3.49 -8.91
N PRO A 243 16.36 3.19 -10.06
CA PRO A 243 15.26 4.00 -10.59
C PRO A 243 14.05 4.07 -9.63
N ILE A 244 13.77 2.98 -8.88
CA ILE A 244 12.69 2.95 -7.88
C ILE A 244 13.00 3.93 -6.75
N PHE A 245 14.22 3.89 -6.21
CA PHE A 245 14.65 4.80 -5.16
C PHE A 245 14.74 6.26 -5.64
N GLN A 246 15.13 6.48 -6.90
CA GLN A 246 15.10 7.82 -7.52
C GLN A 246 13.67 8.38 -7.60
N GLY A 247 12.70 7.59 -8.04
CA GLY A 247 11.30 8.00 -8.07
C GLY A 247 10.75 8.35 -6.68
N LYS A 248 11.06 7.53 -5.67
CA LYS A 248 10.68 7.79 -4.26
C LYS A 248 11.40 9.03 -3.70
N LEU A 249 12.69 9.23 -4.02
CA LEU A 249 13.44 10.41 -3.59
C LEU A 249 12.83 11.68 -4.18
N MET A 250 12.51 11.69 -5.48
CA MET A 250 11.84 12.84 -6.13
C MET A 250 10.51 13.18 -5.44
N LEU A 251 9.70 12.17 -5.11
CA LEU A 251 8.48 12.37 -4.33
C LEU A 251 8.79 13.05 -2.99
N MET A 252 9.75 12.50 -2.23
CA MET A 252 10.10 13.00 -0.90
C MET A 252 10.74 14.40 -0.95
N GLU A 253 11.45 14.75 -2.00
CA GLU A 253 12.02 16.10 -2.19
C GLU A 253 10.95 17.15 -2.49
N GLY A 254 9.82 16.74 -3.09
CA GLY A 254 8.66 17.61 -3.29
C GLY A 254 7.78 17.83 -2.05
N LEU A 255 8.03 17.10 -0.94
CA LEU A 255 7.24 17.22 0.29
C LEU A 255 7.90 18.17 1.29
N HIS A 256 7.09 19.08 1.85
CA HIS A 256 7.51 20.05 2.86
C HIS A 256 7.18 19.54 4.27
N SER A 257 8.12 18.82 4.89
CA SER A 257 8.00 18.34 6.26
C SER A 257 9.31 18.59 7.03
N ASN A 258 9.18 19.10 8.26
CA ASN A 258 10.29 19.37 9.18
C ASN A 258 10.47 18.25 10.22
N ILE A 259 9.76 17.12 10.07
CA ILE A 259 9.86 15.99 10.99
C ILE A 259 11.24 15.35 10.86
N HIS A 260 11.92 15.19 11.98
CA HIS A 260 13.29 14.67 12.04
C HIS A 260 13.41 13.29 11.32
N ASP A 261 12.48 12.38 11.58
CA ASP A 261 12.46 11.06 10.95
C ASP A 261 12.34 11.14 9.42
N PHE A 262 11.55 12.09 8.92
CA PHE A 262 11.41 12.29 7.48
C PHE A 262 12.70 12.84 6.85
N ILE A 263 13.37 13.78 7.51
CA ILE A 263 14.65 14.35 7.03
C ILE A 263 15.71 13.24 6.91
N GLU A 264 15.83 12.40 7.94
CA GLU A 264 16.77 11.26 7.90
C GLU A 264 16.36 10.19 6.88
N ALA A 265 15.08 9.87 6.75
CA ALA A 265 14.57 8.92 5.76
C ALA A 265 14.82 9.39 4.32
N ARG A 266 14.67 10.69 4.05
CA ARG A 266 15.02 11.30 2.77
C ARG A 266 16.52 11.18 2.48
N GLU A 267 17.37 11.32 3.49
CA GLU A 267 18.81 11.10 3.35
C GLU A 267 19.12 9.61 3.04
N VAL A 268 18.42 8.67 3.66
CA VAL A 268 18.51 7.23 3.30
C VAL A 268 18.18 7.04 1.84
N MET A 269 17.06 7.58 1.34
CA MET A 269 16.70 7.46 -0.08
C MET A 269 17.77 8.08 -0.99
N ARG A 270 18.37 9.21 -0.59
CA ARG A 270 19.47 9.84 -1.34
C ARG A 270 20.71 8.94 -1.37
N MET A 271 21.05 8.25 -0.29
CA MET A 271 22.17 7.30 -0.29
C MET A 271 21.86 6.05 -1.13
N GLU A 272 20.62 5.58 -1.16
CA GLU A 272 20.18 4.47 -2.02
C GLU A 272 20.35 4.78 -3.52
N THR A 273 20.31 6.04 -3.93
CA THR A 273 20.51 6.42 -5.34
C THR A 273 21.98 6.58 -5.71
N LYS A 274 22.89 6.65 -4.75
CA LYS A 274 24.33 6.86 -4.97
C LYS A 274 25.09 5.54 -5.05
N GLN A 275 26.27 5.61 -5.65
CA GLN A 275 27.23 4.50 -5.73
C GLN A 275 28.49 4.82 -4.93
N GLY A 276 29.25 3.78 -4.61
CA GLY A 276 30.54 3.89 -3.93
C GLY A 276 30.51 3.57 -2.45
N VAL A 277 31.68 3.31 -1.88
CA VAL A 277 31.87 2.83 -0.51
C VAL A 277 31.35 3.84 0.52
N PHE A 278 31.59 5.11 0.29
CA PHE A 278 31.13 6.16 1.21
C PHE A 278 29.60 6.21 1.32
N ALA A 279 28.91 6.17 0.19
CA ALA A 279 27.44 6.14 0.17
C ALA A 279 26.91 4.87 0.87
N PHE A 280 27.53 3.73 0.65
CA PHE A 280 27.16 2.46 1.30
C PHE A 280 27.35 2.53 2.82
N LEU A 281 28.48 3.01 3.32
CA LEU A 281 28.73 3.13 4.76
C LEU A 281 27.79 4.14 5.42
N ARG A 282 27.52 5.25 4.74
CA ARG A 282 26.55 6.25 5.22
C ARG A 282 25.14 5.66 5.29
N LEU A 283 24.71 4.93 4.27
CA LEU A 283 23.42 4.22 4.24
C LEU A 283 23.34 3.21 5.39
N GLN A 284 24.35 2.38 5.56
CA GLN A 284 24.42 1.39 6.64
C GLN A 284 24.31 2.06 8.03
N TYR A 285 25.03 3.14 8.24
CA TYR A 285 24.97 3.90 9.47
C TYR A 285 23.55 4.42 9.75
N LEU A 286 22.90 5.08 8.77
CA LEU A 286 21.56 5.64 8.93
C LEU A 286 20.51 4.58 9.24
N LEU A 287 20.56 3.44 8.53
CA LEU A 287 19.63 2.33 8.75
C LEU A 287 19.86 1.66 10.10
N THR A 288 21.13 1.48 10.50
CA THR A 288 21.49 0.91 11.80
C THR A 288 21.07 1.82 12.94
N LYS A 289 21.29 3.12 12.83
CA LYS A 289 20.83 4.12 13.80
C LYS A 289 19.32 4.04 14.04
N ASN A 290 18.55 3.83 12.96
CA ASN A 290 17.08 3.82 12.98
C ASN A 290 16.48 2.40 13.01
N TYR A 291 17.23 1.38 13.42
CA TYR A 291 16.81 -0.03 13.34
C TYR A 291 15.48 -0.36 14.04
N LYS A 292 15.12 0.38 15.09
CA LYS A 292 13.85 0.21 15.83
C LYS A 292 12.62 0.60 15.02
N LYS A 293 12.80 1.43 13.97
CA LYS A 293 11.75 2.00 13.13
C LYS A 293 11.70 1.37 11.72
N LEU A 294 12.66 0.50 11.36
CA LEU A 294 12.87 0.04 9.99
C LEU A 294 11.99 -1.15 9.61
N PHE A 295 11.70 -2.06 10.55
CA PHE A 295 11.08 -3.34 10.26
C PHE A 295 9.56 -3.33 10.42
N HIS A 296 8.93 -4.45 10.02
CA HIS A 296 7.49 -4.67 10.05
C HIS A 296 6.84 -4.33 11.40
N THR A 297 7.50 -4.67 12.49
CA THR A 297 7.08 -4.30 13.85
C THR A 297 8.05 -3.31 14.47
N SER A 298 7.53 -2.32 15.20
CA SER A 298 8.36 -1.38 15.96
C SER A 298 9.16 -2.07 17.07
N GLY A 299 10.16 -1.38 17.61
CA GLY A 299 10.97 -1.83 18.73
C GLY A 299 12.29 -2.47 18.31
N GLY A 300 13.14 -2.76 19.30
CA GLY A 300 14.53 -3.18 19.13
C GLY A 300 14.80 -4.63 19.50
N GLY A 301 16.09 -4.97 19.47
CA GLY A 301 16.65 -6.26 19.82
C GLY A 301 17.89 -6.56 19.00
N PRO A 302 18.78 -7.47 19.45
CA PRO A 302 20.05 -7.74 18.78
C PRO A 302 19.84 -8.27 17.35
N VAL A 303 18.84 -9.10 17.11
CA VAL A 303 18.51 -9.63 15.78
C VAL A 303 18.10 -8.50 14.82
N LYS A 304 17.26 -7.56 15.27
CA LYS A 304 16.87 -6.42 14.43
C LYS A 304 18.05 -5.49 14.15
N LEU A 305 18.95 -5.30 15.12
CA LEU A 305 20.16 -4.51 14.93
C LEU A 305 21.04 -5.14 13.84
N LEU A 306 21.32 -6.45 13.94
CA LEU A 306 22.10 -7.17 12.93
C LEU A 306 21.44 -7.10 11.54
N ARG A 307 20.12 -7.30 11.46
CA ARG A 307 19.37 -7.17 10.21
C ARG A 307 19.48 -5.77 9.63
N ALA A 308 19.46 -4.71 10.44
CA ALA A 308 19.59 -3.34 9.96
C ALA A 308 21.00 -3.06 9.39
N MET A 309 22.04 -3.62 10.00
CA MET A 309 23.42 -3.54 9.49
C MET A 309 23.56 -4.21 8.11
N LEU A 310 22.84 -5.29 7.88
CA LEU A 310 22.85 -6.05 6.61
C LEU A 310 21.78 -5.57 5.63
N TYR A 311 20.87 -4.68 6.04
CA TYR A 311 19.72 -4.26 5.24
C TYR A 311 20.06 -3.68 3.87
N PRO A 312 21.13 -2.88 3.69
CA PRO A 312 21.52 -2.38 2.36
C PRO A 312 21.75 -3.46 1.31
N ILE A 313 22.03 -4.70 1.75
CA ILE A 313 22.23 -5.85 0.89
C ILE A 313 20.97 -6.71 0.86
N MET A 314 20.47 -7.14 2.02
CA MET A 314 19.36 -8.09 2.12
C MET A 314 18.05 -7.59 1.49
N GLN A 315 17.78 -6.28 1.55
CA GLN A 315 16.58 -5.71 0.92
C GLN A 315 16.52 -5.97 -0.60
N LEU A 316 17.65 -6.18 -1.25
CA LEU A 316 17.70 -6.43 -2.69
C LEU A 316 17.01 -7.73 -3.09
N TYR A 317 16.90 -8.69 -2.17
CA TYR A 317 16.16 -9.92 -2.39
C TYR A 317 14.66 -9.70 -2.70
N MET A 318 14.07 -8.60 -2.22
CA MET A 318 12.68 -8.25 -2.54
C MET A 318 12.44 -7.89 -4.02
N TYR A 319 13.52 -7.76 -4.80
CA TYR A 319 13.48 -7.35 -6.21
C TYR A 319 14.09 -8.40 -7.14
N HIS A 320 14.16 -9.67 -6.68
CA HIS A 320 14.68 -10.80 -7.47
C HIS A 320 13.74 -11.21 -8.59
#